data_3d5cb0d56c5ac020ddb8398b74e04d27
#
_entry.id   3d5cb0d56c5ac020ddb8398b74e04d27
#
_cell.length_a   1.000
_cell.length_b   1.000
_cell.length_c   1.000
_cell.angle_alpha   90.00
_cell.angle_beta   90.00
_cell.angle_gamma   90.00
#
_symmetry.space_group_name_H-M   'P 1'
#
loop_
_entity.id
_entity.type
_entity.pdbx_description
1 polymer ?
#
loop_
_entity_poly.entity_id
_entity_poly.type
_entity_poly.pdbx_seq_one_letter_code
_entity_poly.pdbx_strand_id
1 'polypeptide(L)'
;MRRPIRTDRFDRIDRIVLAILLAVVTTGACAQNWPVKPVRLIVPLAAGGNLDIVTRAIAQKLTEALGQQVIVENRAGVNSVVGTEYVARAPADGY
;
A
#
# COMPACT_ATOMS: atom_id res chain seq x y z
N MET A 1 12.55 -62.88 0.34
CA MET A 1 12.76 -61.68 -0.55
C MET A 1 11.53 -60.79 -0.46
N ARG A 2 11.62 -59.68 0.25
CA ARG A 2 10.54 -58.65 0.29
C ARG A 2 10.74 -57.70 -0.87
N ARG A 3 9.75 -57.63 -1.79
CA ARG A 3 9.78 -56.63 -2.88
C ARG A 3 9.54 -55.26 -2.29
N PRO A 4 10.33 -54.23 -2.61
CA PRO A 4 10.05 -52.89 -2.16
C PRO A 4 8.76 -52.41 -2.84
N ILE A 5 7.83 -51.94 -2.06
CA ILE A 5 6.60 -51.28 -2.53
C ILE A 5 7.05 -50.00 -3.24
N ARG A 6 6.76 -49.92 -4.54
CA ARG A 6 7.03 -48.72 -5.35
C ARG A 6 6.18 -47.55 -4.85
N THR A 7 6.76 -46.72 -4.01
CA THR A 7 6.16 -45.46 -3.51
C THR A 7 6.34 -44.28 -4.46
N ASP A 8 7.07 -44.45 -5.56
CA ASP A 8 7.46 -43.39 -6.46
C ASP A 8 6.29 -42.68 -7.19
N ARG A 9 5.11 -43.31 -7.25
CA ARG A 9 3.93 -42.69 -7.88
C ARG A 9 3.21 -41.72 -6.95
N PHE A 10 3.18 -42.00 -5.67
CA PHE A 10 2.55 -41.11 -4.68
C PHE A 10 3.32 -39.85 -4.51
N ASP A 11 4.64 -39.88 -4.45
CA ASP A 11 5.50 -38.67 -4.33
C ASP A 11 5.36 -37.71 -5.52
N ARG A 12 5.08 -38.21 -6.72
CA ARG A 12 4.85 -37.35 -7.89
C ARG A 12 3.49 -36.68 -7.84
N ILE A 13 2.46 -37.40 -7.43
CA ILE A 13 1.11 -36.86 -7.32
C ILE A 13 1.06 -35.79 -6.23
N ASP A 14 1.68 -36.04 -5.08
CA ASP A 14 1.73 -35.09 -3.97
C ASP A 14 2.47 -33.80 -4.34
N ARG A 15 3.57 -33.91 -5.09
CA ARG A 15 4.31 -32.73 -5.60
C ARG A 15 3.50 -31.93 -6.62
N ILE A 16 2.76 -32.60 -7.49
CA ILE A 16 1.89 -31.96 -8.48
C ILE A 16 0.71 -31.27 -7.78
N VAL A 17 0.08 -31.94 -6.83
CA VAL A 17 -1.02 -31.39 -6.02
C VAL A 17 -0.53 -30.18 -5.22
N LEU A 18 0.64 -30.27 -4.59
CA LEU A 18 1.24 -29.17 -3.85
C LEU A 18 1.58 -27.99 -4.76
N ALA A 19 2.12 -28.24 -5.96
CA ALA A 19 2.43 -27.19 -6.94
C ALA A 19 1.16 -26.51 -7.45
N ILE A 20 0.08 -27.25 -7.69
CA ILE A 20 -1.21 -26.69 -8.09
C ILE A 20 -1.82 -25.88 -6.94
N LEU A 21 -1.72 -26.37 -5.70
CA LEU A 21 -2.20 -25.64 -4.52
C LEU A 21 -1.46 -24.31 -4.32
N LEU A 22 -0.12 -24.31 -4.50
CA LEU A 22 0.70 -23.09 -4.45
C LEU A 22 0.34 -22.12 -5.59
N ALA A 23 0.09 -22.61 -6.79
CA ALA A 23 -0.27 -21.78 -7.95
C ALA A 23 -1.64 -21.10 -7.77
N VAL A 24 -2.60 -21.76 -7.12
CA VAL A 24 -3.93 -21.20 -6.84
C VAL A 24 -3.86 -20.07 -5.80
N VAL A 25 -2.93 -20.14 -4.84
CA VAL A 25 -2.78 -19.10 -3.80
C VAL A 25 -2.19 -17.80 -4.38
N THR A 26 -1.42 -17.86 -5.46
CA THR A 26 -0.80 -16.67 -6.05
C THR A 26 -1.72 -15.83 -6.95
N THR A 27 -2.89 -16.33 -7.33
CA THR A 27 -3.83 -15.59 -8.19
C THR A 27 -4.69 -14.56 -7.45
N GLY A 28 -4.62 -14.49 -6.12
CA GLY A 28 -5.42 -13.58 -5.30
C GLY A 28 -4.84 -12.18 -5.08
N ALA A 29 -3.63 -11.88 -5.55
CA ALA A 29 -3.05 -10.54 -5.48
C ALA A 29 -3.56 -9.67 -6.63
N CYS A 30 -4.86 -9.38 -6.68
CA CYS A 30 -5.36 -8.24 -7.44
C CYS A 30 -4.71 -6.99 -6.85
N ALA A 31 -3.72 -6.42 -7.54
CA ALA A 31 -3.24 -5.09 -7.26
C ALA A 31 -4.46 -4.16 -7.35
N GLN A 32 -4.95 -3.71 -6.19
CA GLN A 32 -6.04 -2.74 -6.14
C GLN A 32 -5.55 -1.51 -6.88
N ASN A 33 -6.36 -0.99 -7.80
CA ASN A 33 -6.07 0.27 -8.48
C ASN A 33 -6.06 1.39 -7.44
N TRP A 34 -4.90 1.66 -6.86
CA TRP A 34 -4.70 2.77 -5.93
C TRP A 34 -3.99 3.91 -6.66
N PRO A 35 -4.37 5.17 -6.43
CA PRO A 35 -5.51 5.64 -5.64
C PRO A 35 -6.82 5.69 -6.44
N VAL A 36 -7.96 5.36 -5.80
CA VAL A 36 -9.31 5.45 -6.39
C VAL A 36 -10.09 6.68 -5.92
N LYS A 37 -9.55 7.41 -4.94
CA LYS A 37 -10.12 8.64 -4.38
C LYS A 37 -9.00 9.64 -4.09
N PRO A 38 -9.31 10.93 -3.86
CA PRO A 38 -8.29 11.94 -3.55
C PRO A 38 -7.41 11.55 -2.36
N VAL A 39 -6.10 11.78 -2.49
CA VAL A 39 -5.10 11.54 -1.44
C VAL A 39 -4.91 12.82 -0.64
N ARG A 40 -4.90 12.72 0.69
CA ARG A 40 -4.70 13.88 1.58
C ARG A 40 -3.26 13.96 2.04
N LEU A 41 -2.62 15.10 1.79
CA LEU A 41 -1.24 15.38 2.19
C LEU A 41 -1.26 16.40 3.33
N ILE A 42 -1.02 15.92 4.54
CA ILE A 42 -1.08 16.75 5.74
C ILE A 42 0.24 17.48 5.97
N VAL A 43 0.18 18.80 6.03
CA VAL A 43 1.30 19.66 6.37
C VAL A 43 1.12 20.14 7.82
N PRO A 44 1.98 19.70 8.76
CA PRO A 44 1.82 20.04 10.18
C PRO A 44 2.32 21.45 10.55
N LEU A 45 2.31 22.37 9.59
CA LEU A 45 2.73 23.77 9.74
C LEU A 45 1.71 24.69 9.11
N ALA A 46 1.84 25.99 9.43
CA ALA A 46 0.97 27.04 8.90
C ALA A 46 1.10 27.15 7.36
N ALA A 47 -0.02 27.48 6.72
CA ALA A 47 -0.07 27.74 5.28
C ALA A 47 0.81 28.95 4.91
N GLY A 48 1.43 28.90 3.74
CA GLY A 48 2.27 29.98 3.22
C GLY A 48 3.74 29.94 3.65
N GLY A 49 4.13 29.01 4.50
CA GLY A 49 5.52 28.74 4.85
C GLY A 49 6.27 27.98 3.77
N ASN A 50 7.59 27.89 3.90
CA ASN A 50 8.45 27.17 2.93
C ASN A 50 7.99 25.72 2.71
N LEU A 51 7.60 25.01 3.77
CA LEU A 51 7.14 23.65 3.67
C LEU A 51 5.82 23.56 2.88
N ASP A 52 4.91 24.49 3.08
CA ASP A 52 3.63 24.53 2.35
C ASP A 52 3.86 24.75 0.84
N ILE A 53 4.73 25.67 0.47
CA ILE A 53 5.07 25.98 -0.93
C ILE A 53 5.65 24.72 -1.62
N VAL A 54 6.64 24.09 -1.00
CA VAL A 54 7.27 22.87 -1.53
C VAL A 54 6.26 21.73 -1.64
N THR A 55 5.44 21.54 -0.60
CA THR A 55 4.42 20.48 -0.57
C THR A 55 3.38 20.67 -1.67
N ARG A 56 2.93 21.89 -1.95
CA ARG A 56 1.98 22.17 -3.04
C ARG A 56 2.58 21.90 -4.42
N ALA A 57 3.85 22.23 -4.63
CA ALA A 57 4.54 21.92 -5.87
C ALA A 57 4.66 20.40 -6.09
N ILE A 58 4.96 19.64 -5.03
CA ILE A 58 5.01 18.17 -5.06
C ILE A 58 3.61 17.61 -5.31
N ALA A 59 2.58 18.12 -4.61
CA ALA A 59 1.20 17.65 -4.73
C ALA A 59 0.68 17.78 -6.17
N GLN A 60 1.04 18.85 -6.87
CA GLN A 60 0.69 19.03 -8.28
C GLN A 60 1.28 17.90 -9.14
N LYS A 61 2.57 17.59 -8.98
CA LYS A 61 3.24 16.51 -9.72
C LYS A 61 2.72 15.15 -9.35
N LEU A 62 2.39 14.92 -8.09
CA LEU A 62 1.76 13.67 -7.65
C LEU A 62 0.36 13.50 -8.24
N THR A 63 -0.43 14.57 -8.34
CA THR A 63 -1.75 14.55 -8.99
C THR A 63 -1.63 14.10 -10.45
N GLU A 64 -0.66 14.65 -11.17
CA GLU A 64 -0.39 14.27 -12.57
C GLU A 64 0.02 12.79 -12.68
N ALA A 65 0.90 12.33 -11.79
CA ALA A 65 1.45 10.98 -11.82
C ALA A 65 0.44 9.90 -11.37
N LEU A 66 -0.38 10.20 -10.36
CA LEU A 66 -1.31 9.25 -9.77
C LEU A 66 -2.68 9.22 -10.47
N GLY A 67 -3.00 10.22 -11.29
CA GLY A 67 -4.32 10.36 -11.92
C GLY A 67 -5.46 10.66 -10.94
N GLN A 68 -5.13 11.00 -9.68
CA GLN A 68 -6.07 11.38 -8.62
C GLN A 68 -5.58 12.65 -7.93
N GLN A 69 -6.54 13.47 -7.48
CA GLN A 69 -6.21 14.73 -6.83
C GLN A 69 -5.46 14.51 -5.51
N VAL A 70 -4.36 15.21 -5.32
CA VAL A 70 -3.63 15.27 -4.05
C VAL A 70 -3.97 16.61 -3.38
N ILE A 71 -4.67 16.52 -2.24
CA ILE A 71 -5.16 17.68 -1.51
C ILE A 71 -4.19 17.99 -0.38
N VAL A 72 -3.61 19.20 -0.39
CA VAL A 72 -2.75 19.68 0.70
C VAL A 72 -3.62 20.29 1.80
N GLU A 73 -3.49 19.80 3.00
CA GLU A 73 -4.21 20.27 4.18
C GLU A 73 -3.23 20.69 5.28
N ASN A 74 -3.25 21.97 5.67
CA ASN A 74 -2.40 22.48 6.72
C ASN A 74 -3.04 22.25 8.10
N ARG A 75 -2.32 21.57 8.98
CA ARG A 75 -2.71 21.30 10.38
C ARG A 75 -1.65 21.85 11.32
N ALA A 76 -1.59 23.17 11.45
CA ALA A 76 -0.66 23.81 12.36
C ALA A 76 -1.09 23.65 13.83
N GLY A 77 -0.13 23.62 14.73
CA GLY A 77 -0.32 23.65 16.17
C GLY A 77 0.78 22.94 16.93
N VAL A 78 1.10 23.46 18.11
CA VAL A 78 2.06 22.93 19.10
C VAL A 78 3.25 22.18 18.47
N ASN A 79 4.13 22.91 17.79
CA ASN A 79 5.35 22.34 17.16
C ASN A 79 5.07 21.09 16.30
N SER A 80 4.09 21.16 15.41
CA SER A 80 3.72 20.07 14.49
C SER A 80 3.04 18.85 15.12
N VAL A 81 2.87 18.80 16.44
CA VAL A 81 2.27 17.67 17.16
C VAL A 81 0.84 17.40 16.70
N VAL A 82 0.03 18.45 16.54
CA VAL A 82 -1.39 18.33 16.14
C VAL A 82 -1.55 17.66 14.76
N GLY A 83 -0.78 18.09 13.77
CA GLY A 83 -0.83 17.49 12.43
C GLY A 83 -0.32 16.05 12.40
N THR A 84 0.74 15.77 13.13
CA THR A 84 1.32 14.43 13.23
C THR A 84 0.39 13.47 13.96
N GLU A 85 -0.23 13.89 15.07
CA GLU A 85 -1.20 13.08 15.79
C GLU A 85 -2.45 12.80 14.97
N TYR A 86 -2.90 13.78 14.18
CA TYR A 86 -4.01 13.60 13.25
C TYR A 86 -3.76 12.48 12.26
N VAL A 87 -2.57 12.44 11.64
CA VAL A 87 -2.19 11.37 10.71
C VAL A 87 -2.04 10.03 11.43
N ALA A 88 -1.43 10.01 12.62
CA ALA A 88 -1.24 8.79 13.40
C ALA A 88 -2.56 8.11 13.81
N ARG A 89 -3.63 8.90 13.98
CA ARG A 89 -4.98 8.41 14.30
C ARG A 89 -5.85 8.17 13.07
N ALA A 90 -5.38 8.51 11.89
CA ALA A 90 -6.12 8.30 10.66
C ALA A 90 -6.26 6.79 10.35
N PRO A 91 -7.32 6.37 9.65
CA PRO A 91 -7.43 5.00 9.19
C PRO A 91 -6.22 4.60 8.33
N ALA A 92 -5.70 3.39 8.51
CA ALA A 92 -4.57 2.86 7.76
C ALA A 92 -5.03 2.33 6.39
N ASP A 93 -5.61 3.22 5.57
CA ASP A 93 -6.19 2.90 4.25
C ASP A 93 -5.34 3.41 3.06
N GLY A 94 -4.20 4.06 3.34
CA GLY A 94 -3.30 4.60 2.34
C GLY A 94 -3.67 6.01 1.82
N TYR A 95 -4.61 6.70 2.45
CA TYR A 95 -5.08 8.05 2.06
C TYR A 95 -4.82 9.11 3.12
#